data_6dea345ff346b2bf9997be35df612a69
#
_entry.id   6dea345ff346b2bf9997be35df612a69
#
_cell.length_a   1.000
_cell.length_b   1.000
_cell.length_c   1.000
_cell.angle_alpha   90.00
_cell.angle_beta   90.00
_cell.angle_gamma   90.00
#
_symmetry.space_group_name_H-M   'P 1'
#
loop_
_entity.id
_entity.type
_entity.pdbx_description
1 polymer ?
#
loop_
_entity_poly.entity_id
_entity_poly.type
_entity_poly.pdbx_seq_one_letter_code
_entity_poly.pdbx_strand_id
1 'polypeptide(L)'
;YEVGSQTASPEKVKITGPKSLVNKIDKVNATVDVDGRTKDFSEEAELNIIDKNQDSLAGRMAYLTIDNTKVVVTTKFWKIRTGVNIGADYVGVPADGYQVESVTTVPDTVSIAGTDEALETLKQNDNTIWIGGTDIDITGETTDIEKKVSLKDVLPEDVKLTSGTSEDVWVKVSILPIGSHSYGLPSNQVTVDNLADNLLVTFGTDKIEIRVKATAGELDDFNLDEVKASVDLKDMEVGSYQIPVTVKLPKGFELLDDVVADVTISEVSNSDTNNE
;
A
#
# COMPACT_ATOMS: atom_id res chain seq x y z
N TYR A 1 4.09 -15.19 13.48
CA TYR A 1 2.84 -15.07 14.25
C TYR A 1 2.68 -13.65 14.78
N GLU A 2 1.44 -13.20 14.91
CA GLU A 2 1.05 -11.94 15.52
C GLU A 2 -0.12 -12.16 16.48
N VAL A 3 -0.30 -11.23 17.45
CA VAL A 3 -1.50 -11.25 18.29
C VAL A 3 -2.73 -11.07 17.39
N GLY A 4 -3.55 -12.08 17.31
CA GLY A 4 -4.79 -12.07 16.53
C GLY A 4 -5.93 -11.41 17.28
N SER A 5 -6.53 -12.14 18.21
CA SER A 5 -7.62 -11.64 19.04
C SER A 5 -7.27 -11.74 20.51
N GLN A 6 -7.81 -10.80 21.29
CA GLN A 6 -7.74 -10.82 22.74
C GLN A 6 -9.14 -10.65 23.33
N THR A 7 -9.47 -11.51 24.28
CA THR A 7 -10.73 -11.44 25.03
C THR A 7 -10.47 -11.43 26.52
N ALA A 8 -11.30 -10.73 27.26
CA ALA A 8 -11.21 -10.67 28.71
C ALA A 8 -12.45 -11.30 29.36
N SER A 9 -12.24 -12.05 30.42
CA SER A 9 -13.35 -12.62 31.21
C SER A 9 -13.18 -12.26 32.69
N PRO A 10 -14.14 -11.55 33.31
CA PRO A 10 -15.36 -11.01 32.70
C PRO A 10 -15.08 -9.85 31.73
N GLU A 11 -15.93 -9.66 30.71
CA GLU A 11 -15.81 -8.57 29.72
C GLU A 11 -16.11 -7.19 30.32
N LYS A 12 -16.85 -7.15 31.41
CA LYS A 12 -17.26 -5.91 32.09
C LYS A 12 -17.05 -6.03 33.58
N VAL A 13 -16.63 -4.95 34.19
CA VAL A 13 -16.50 -4.83 35.63
C VAL A 13 -17.34 -3.68 36.15
N LYS A 14 -17.89 -3.85 37.35
CA LYS A 14 -18.67 -2.82 38.05
C LYS A 14 -17.77 -2.04 38.98
N ILE A 15 -17.72 -0.72 38.78
CA ILE A 15 -16.97 0.19 39.64
C ILE A 15 -17.93 1.09 40.39
N THR A 16 -17.79 1.16 41.71
CA THR A 16 -18.57 2.01 42.59
C THR A 16 -17.64 2.88 43.43
N GLY A 17 -18.03 4.14 43.65
CA GLY A 17 -17.22 5.09 44.40
C GLY A 17 -17.78 6.51 44.38
N PRO A 18 -17.03 7.48 44.89
CA PRO A 18 -17.43 8.89 44.85
C PRO A 18 -17.68 9.35 43.39
N LYS A 19 -18.81 10.03 43.16
CA LYS A 19 -19.22 10.49 41.82
C LYS A 19 -18.12 11.29 41.10
N SER A 20 -17.33 12.07 41.87
CA SER A 20 -16.23 12.87 41.35
C SER A 20 -15.07 12.03 40.80
N LEU A 21 -14.88 10.79 41.31
CA LEU A 21 -13.88 9.85 40.79
C LEU A 21 -14.45 9.01 39.67
N VAL A 22 -15.63 8.42 39.86
CA VAL A 22 -16.25 7.57 38.81
C VAL A 22 -16.45 8.34 37.50
N ASN A 23 -16.86 9.62 37.55
CA ASN A 23 -17.05 10.44 36.35
C ASN A 23 -15.74 10.78 35.63
N LYS A 24 -14.57 10.58 36.23
CA LYS A 24 -13.26 10.79 35.61
C LYS A 24 -12.77 9.55 34.85
N ILE A 25 -13.30 8.38 35.16
CA ILE A 25 -12.89 7.13 34.51
C ILE A 25 -13.20 7.23 32.99
N ASP A 26 -12.21 6.93 32.17
CA ASP A 26 -12.32 6.78 30.73
C ASP A 26 -12.43 5.29 30.35
N LYS A 27 -11.44 4.50 30.75
CA LYS A 27 -11.37 3.08 30.42
C LYS A 27 -10.70 2.26 31.51
N VAL A 28 -10.92 0.94 31.46
CA VAL A 28 -10.25 -0.04 32.29
C VAL A 28 -9.47 -0.97 31.39
N ASN A 29 -8.17 -1.11 31.64
CA ASN A 29 -7.26 -1.94 30.86
C ASN A 29 -6.75 -3.11 31.71
N ALA A 30 -6.50 -4.24 31.05
CA ALA A 30 -5.68 -5.33 31.54
C ALA A 30 -4.53 -5.52 30.57
N THR A 31 -3.31 -5.70 31.08
CA THR A 31 -2.11 -5.86 30.25
C THR A 31 -1.51 -7.23 30.48
N VAL A 32 -1.19 -7.94 29.39
CA VAL A 32 -0.48 -9.22 29.38
C VAL A 32 0.76 -9.11 28.50
N ASP A 33 1.82 -9.81 28.91
CA ASP A 33 3.04 -9.87 28.13
C ASP A 33 2.93 -10.93 27.05
N VAL A 34 3.20 -10.52 25.80
CA VAL A 34 3.13 -11.37 24.61
C VAL A 34 4.49 -11.63 23.97
N ASP A 35 5.56 -11.00 24.49
CA ASP A 35 6.89 -11.11 23.92
C ASP A 35 7.39 -12.55 23.85
N GLY A 36 7.89 -12.95 22.67
CA GLY A 36 8.42 -14.28 22.39
C GLY A 36 7.37 -15.40 22.39
N ARG A 37 6.08 -15.08 22.53
CA ARG A 37 5.00 -16.08 22.49
C ARG A 37 4.50 -16.27 21.07
N THR A 38 4.18 -17.53 20.73
CA THR A 38 3.66 -17.91 19.39
C THR A 38 2.46 -18.85 19.48
N LYS A 39 2.02 -19.16 20.70
CA LYS A 39 0.89 -20.06 20.97
C LYS A 39 -0.14 -19.35 21.83
N ASP A 40 -1.39 -19.67 21.60
CA ASP A 40 -2.52 -19.22 22.40
C ASP A 40 -2.28 -19.45 23.88
N PHE A 41 -2.66 -18.49 24.71
CA PHE A 41 -2.57 -18.61 26.15
C PHE A 41 -3.68 -17.82 26.84
N SER A 42 -3.91 -18.15 28.09
CA SER A 42 -4.78 -17.39 28.99
C SER A 42 -4.01 -17.06 30.28
N GLU A 43 -4.03 -15.81 30.67
CA GLU A 43 -3.31 -15.31 31.83
C GLU A 43 -4.18 -14.37 32.65
N GLU A 44 -4.05 -14.45 33.99
CA GLU A 44 -4.73 -13.53 34.89
C GLU A 44 -3.99 -12.21 34.95
N ALA A 45 -4.67 -11.11 34.62
CA ALA A 45 -4.11 -9.76 34.63
C ALA A 45 -4.87 -8.85 35.61
N GLU A 46 -4.13 -7.96 36.26
CA GLU A 46 -4.71 -6.94 37.14
C GLU A 46 -5.31 -5.80 36.29
N LEU A 47 -6.44 -5.27 36.80
CA LEU A 47 -7.07 -4.14 36.14
C LEU A 47 -6.38 -2.82 36.50
N ASN A 48 -6.12 -2.01 35.49
CA ASN A 48 -5.67 -0.63 35.60
C ASN A 48 -6.76 0.32 35.11
N ILE A 49 -7.19 1.23 36.01
CA ILE A 49 -8.21 2.23 35.67
C ILE A 49 -7.53 3.49 35.17
N ILE A 50 -7.92 3.95 34.00
CA ILE A 50 -7.37 5.13 33.34
C ILE A 50 -8.44 6.23 33.32
N ASP A 51 -8.03 7.44 33.68
CA ASP A 51 -8.91 8.61 33.63
C ASP A 51 -8.89 9.27 32.24
N LYS A 52 -9.76 10.29 32.06
CA LYS A 52 -9.91 11.06 30.81
C LYS A 52 -8.65 11.85 30.41
N ASN A 53 -7.70 12.03 31.32
CA ASN A 53 -6.40 12.64 31.06
C ASN A 53 -5.34 11.60 30.68
N GLN A 54 -5.72 10.33 30.56
CA GLN A 54 -4.84 9.17 30.33
C GLN A 54 -3.92 8.85 31.53
N ASP A 55 -4.25 9.35 32.73
CA ASP A 55 -3.52 9.04 33.96
C ASP A 55 -4.09 7.79 34.67
N SER A 56 -3.20 6.97 35.22
CA SER A 56 -3.62 5.83 36.06
C SER A 56 -4.19 6.27 37.39
N LEU A 57 -5.36 5.73 37.75
CA LEU A 57 -5.99 5.94 39.01
C LEU A 57 -5.53 4.93 40.08
N ALA A 58 -4.43 4.18 39.87
CA ALA A 58 -3.91 3.18 40.81
C ALA A 58 -3.75 3.72 42.26
N GLY A 59 -3.26 4.94 42.42
CA GLY A 59 -3.11 5.60 43.73
C GLY A 59 -4.43 5.99 44.40
N ARG A 60 -5.58 5.85 43.76
CA ARG A 60 -6.93 6.18 44.26
C ARG A 60 -7.85 4.98 44.35
N MET A 61 -7.34 3.77 44.10
CA MET A 61 -8.10 2.52 44.16
C MET A 61 -8.76 2.28 45.52
N ALA A 62 -8.15 2.75 46.61
CA ALA A 62 -8.72 2.62 47.95
C ALA A 62 -10.09 3.32 48.15
N TYR A 63 -10.45 4.23 47.26
CA TYR A 63 -11.73 4.95 47.25
C TYR A 63 -12.76 4.36 46.28
N LEU A 64 -12.38 3.32 45.55
CA LEU A 64 -13.23 2.65 44.58
C LEU A 64 -13.50 1.21 45.03
N THR A 65 -14.72 0.74 44.86
CA THR A 65 -15.09 -0.67 45.03
C THR A 65 -15.28 -1.26 43.63
N ILE A 66 -14.53 -2.31 43.34
CA ILE A 66 -14.56 -3.01 42.03
C ILE A 66 -14.96 -4.45 42.35
N ASP A 67 -15.92 -4.98 41.61
CA ASP A 67 -16.42 -6.35 41.79
C ASP A 67 -15.36 -7.42 41.45
N ASN A 68 -14.51 -7.13 40.45
CA ASN A 68 -13.36 -7.97 40.09
C ASN A 68 -12.15 -7.07 39.85
N THR A 69 -11.07 -7.33 40.58
CA THR A 69 -9.79 -6.60 40.43
C THR A 69 -8.87 -7.22 39.39
N LYS A 70 -9.19 -8.44 38.98
CA LYS A 70 -8.45 -9.22 37.99
C LYS A 70 -9.39 -9.81 36.95
N VAL A 71 -8.88 -10.02 35.76
CA VAL A 71 -9.56 -10.68 34.67
C VAL A 71 -8.65 -11.69 34.01
N VAL A 72 -9.23 -12.74 33.44
CA VAL A 72 -8.48 -13.67 32.58
C VAL A 72 -8.47 -13.13 31.19
N VAL A 73 -7.28 -12.79 30.68
CA VAL A 73 -7.08 -12.39 29.29
C VAL A 73 -6.67 -13.61 28.48
N THR A 74 -7.48 -13.96 27.50
CA THR A 74 -7.16 -15.00 26.51
C THR A 74 -6.64 -14.32 25.24
N THR A 75 -5.40 -14.65 24.87
CA THR A 75 -4.73 -14.14 23.68
C THR A 75 -4.58 -15.27 22.67
N LYS A 76 -5.06 -15.04 21.44
CA LYS A 76 -4.86 -15.94 20.30
C LYS A 76 -3.82 -15.37 19.36
N PHE A 77 -2.94 -16.22 18.86
CA PHE A 77 -1.92 -15.86 17.88
C PHE A 77 -2.34 -16.33 16.50
N TRP A 78 -2.29 -15.43 15.54
CA TRP A 78 -2.59 -15.70 14.15
C TRP A 78 -1.32 -15.88 13.34
N LYS A 79 -1.39 -16.71 12.31
CA LYS A 79 -0.27 -16.91 11.39
C LYS A 79 -0.14 -15.74 10.44
N ILE A 80 1.10 -15.33 10.18
CA ILE A 80 1.41 -14.32 9.18
C ILE A 80 1.51 -14.99 7.81
N ARG A 81 0.94 -14.34 6.82
CA ARG A 81 1.09 -14.65 5.39
C ARG A 81 1.53 -13.40 4.67
N THR A 82 2.66 -13.49 3.94
CA THR A 82 3.22 -12.42 3.12
C THR A 82 2.88 -12.64 1.66
N GLY A 83 2.96 -11.59 0.83
CA GLY A 83 2.72 -11.68 -0.60
C GLY A 83 1.28 -12.06 -0.95
N VAL A 84 0.31 -11.53 -0.19
CA VAL A 84 -1.11 -11.65 -0.53
C VAL A 84 -1.43 -10.57 -1.55
N ASN A 85 -1.95 -10.97 -2.71
CA ASN A 85 -2.27 -10.06 -3.80
C ASN A 85 -3.46 -9.16 -3.44
N ILE A 86 -3.47 -7.96 -3.99
CA ILE A 86 -4.61 -7.05 -3.95
C ILE A 86 -5.16 -6.94 -5.37
N GLY A 87 -6.39 -7.38 -5.57
CA GLY A 87 -7.15 -7.17 -6.78
C GLY A 87 -8.17 -6.05 -6.61
N ALA A 88 -8.56 -5.41 -7.71
CA ALA A 88 -9.63 -4.42 -7.70
C ALA A 88 -10.52 -4.60 -8.91
N ASP A 89 -11.83 -4.41 -8.69
CA ASP A 89 -12.85 -4.33 -9.73
C ASP A 89 -13.34 -2.90 -9.90
N TYR A 90 -14.05 -2.63 -10.97
CA TYR A 90 -14.71 -1.36 -11.26
C TYR A 90 -16.14 -1.61 -11.75
N VAL A 91 -16.97 -0.57 -11.74
CA VAL A 91 -18.32 -0.56 -12.33
C VAL A 91 -18.42 0.50 -13.41
N GLY A 92 -19.39 0.31 -14.31
CA GLY A 92 -19.63 1.22 -15.43
C GLY A 92 -18.86 0.85 -16.70
N VAL A 93 -18.97 1.73 -17.68
CA VAL A 93 -18.25 1.64 -18.97
C VAL A 93 -17.67 3.00 -19.29
N PRO A 94 -16.46 3.08 -19.85
CA PRO A 94 -15.88 4.36 -20.26
C PRO A 94 -16.71 5.03 -21.37
N ALA A 95 -16.37 6.26 -21.72
CA ALA A 95 -17.01 6.98 -22.80
C ALA A 95 -16.84 6.26 -24.16
N ASP A 96 -17.75 6.55 -25.08
CA ASP A 96 -17.67 6.02 -26.44
C ASP A 96 -16.30 6.34 -27.08
N GLY A 97 -15.66 5.33 -27.66
CA GLY A 97 -14.33 5.44 -28.25
C GLY A 97 -13.17 5.22 -27.27
N TYR A 98 -13.47 4.86 -26.02
CA TYR A 98 -12.48 4.54 -24.98
C TYR A 98 -12.65 3.11 -24.48
N GLN A 99 -11.57 2.58 -23.89
CA GLN A 99 -11.52 1.23 -23.32
C GLN A 99 -10.72 1.25 -22.00
N VAL A 100 -11.02 0.29 -21.12
CA VAL A 100 -10.15 0.01 -19.98
C VAL A 100 -8.95 -0.77 -20.47
N GLU A 101 -7.78 -0.26 -20.20
CA GLU A 101 -6.50 -0.88 -20.53
C GLU A 101 -6.05 -1.83 -19.41
N SER A 102 -6.08 -1.33 -18.19
CA SER A 102 -5.62 -2.09 -17.04
C SER A 102 -6.23 -1.58 -15.73
N VAL A 103 -6.24 -2.47 -14.73
CA VAL A 103 -6.52 -2.13 -13.33
C VAL A 103 -5.31 -2.54 -12.52
N THR A 104 -4.73 -1.60 -11.78
CA THR A 104 -3.53 -1.83 -10.97
C THR A 104 -3.74 -1.31 -9.55
N THR A 105 -3.01 -1.89 -8.60
CA THR A 105 -3.03 -1.50 -7.19
C THR A 105 -1.63 -1.18 -6.69
N VAL A 106 -1.51 -0.19 -5.83
CA VAL A 106 -0.23 0.16 -5.19
C VAL A 106 -0.45 0.33 -3.68
N PRO A 107 0.15 -0.54 -2.84
CA PRO A 107 0.92 -1.73 -3.22
C PRO A 107 0.05 -2.81 -3.91
N ASP A 108 0.67 -3.70 -4.67
CA ASP A 108 0.03 -4.84 -5.32
C ASP A 108 -0.09 -6.07 -4.42
N THR A 109 0.71 -6.11 -3.35
CA THR A 109 0.72 -7.17 -2.35
C THR A 109 0.81 -6.61 -0.93
N VAL A 110 0.28 -7.37 0.02
CA VAL A 110 0.35 -7.04 1.45
C VAL A 110 0.71 -8.25 2.30
N SER A 111 1.07 -7.97 3.55
CA SER A 111 1.24 -8.98 4.59
C SER A 111 0.05 -8.94 5.55
N ILE A 112 -0.51 -10.09 5.83
CA ILE A 112 -1.68 -10.26 6.71
C ILE A 112 -1.39 -11.27 7.81
N ALA A 113 -2.16 -11.19 8.88
CA ALA A 113 -2.26 -12.24 9.87
C ALA A 113 -3.72 -12.73 9.94
N GLY A 114 -3.91 -14.04 10.09
CA GLY A 114 -5.25 -14.61 10.14
C GLY A 114 -5.27 -15.98 10.83
N THR A 115 -6.49 -16.45 11.10
CA THR A 115 -6.72 -17.84 11.55
C THR A 115 -6.36 -18.82 10.42
N ASP A 116 -6.07 -20.07 10.77
CA ASP A 116 -5.76 -21.10 9.77
C ASP A 116 -6.89 -21.27 8.75
N GLU A 117 -8.14 -21.20 9.21
CA GLU A 117 -9.33 -21.33 8.38
C GLU A 117 -9.49 -20.16 7.41
N ALA A 118 -9.34 -18.94 7.90
CA ALA A 118 -9.43 -17.73 7.07
C ALA A 118 -8.30 -17.68 6.01
N LEU A 119 -7.07 -18.06 6.39
CA LEU A 119 -5.96 -18.12 5.47
C LEU A 119 -6.11 -19.23 4.41
N GLU A 120 -6.72 -20.39 4.75
CA GLU A 120 -6.98 -21.43 3.77
C GLU A 120 -8.10 -20.99 2.79
N THR A 121 -9.14 -20.32 3.28
CA THR A 121 -10.19 -19.74 2.43
C THR A 121 -9.59 -18.73 1.44
N LEU A 122 -8.70 -17.85 1.90
CA LEU A 122 -8.02 -16.89 1.04
C LEU A 122 -7.17 -17.57 -0.03
N LYS A 123 -6.48 -18.67 0.31
CA LYS A 123 -5.69 -19.45 -0.64
C LYS A 123 -6.56 -20.06 -1.75
N GLN A 124 -7.78 -20.49 -1.43
CA GLN A 124 -8.74 -21.01 -2.41
C GLN A 124 -9.24 -19.91 -3.37
N ASN A 125 -9.12 -18.64 -2.99
CA ASN A 125 -9.43 -17.46 -3.79
C ASN A 125 -8.15 -16.83 -4.39
N ASP A 126 -7.27 -17.64 -4.92
CA ASP A 126 -6.01 -17.24 -5.58
C ASP A 126 -5.09 -16.34 -4.72
N ASN A 127 -5.20 -16.47 -3.39
CA ASN A 127 -4.45 -15.67 -2.42
C ASN A 127 -4.60 -14.14 -2.66
N THR A 128 -5.82 -13.70 -3.02
CA THR A 128 -6.13 -12.33 -3.42
C THR A 128 -7.21 -11.74 -2.51
N ILE A 129 -6.99 -10.52 -2.03
CA ILE A 129 -7.99 -9.66 -1.39
C ILE A 129 -8.56 -8.76 -2.49
N TRP A 130 -9.88 -8.81 -2.69
CA TRP A 130 -10.55 -8.05 -3.73
C TRP A 130 -11.19 -6.78 -3.18
N ILE A 131 -10.87 -5.64 -3.79
CA ILE A 131 -11.55 -4.36 -3.60
C ILE A 131 -12.77 -4.36 -4.53
N GLY A 132 -13.97 -4.20 -3.95
CA GLY A 132 -15.21 -4.25 -4.71
C GLY A 132 -15.37 -3.07 -5.68
N GLY A 133 -15.94 -3.35 -6.86
CA GLY A 133 -16.06 -2.38 -7.95
C GLY A 133 -17.00 -1.21 -7.68
N THR A 134 -17.92 -1.31 -6.71
CA THR A 134 -18.85 -0.20 -6.38
C THR A 134 -18.17 1.08 -5.91
N ASP A 135 -16.91 0.96 -5.46
CA ASP A 135 -16.10 2.11 -5.05
C ASP A 135 -15.43 2.80 -6.22
N ILE A 136 -15.38 2.19 -7.40
CA ILE A 136 -14.64 2.67 -8.57
C ILE A 136 -15.60 2.68 -9.77
N ASP A 137 -16.25 3.81 -10.00
CA ASP A 137 -17.17 4.00 -11.13
C ASP A 137 -16.44 4.74 -12.27
N ILE A 138 -16.39 4.09 -13.45
CA ILE A 138 -15.74 4.60 -14.66
C ILE A 138 -16.74 5.06 -15.72
N THR A 139 -18.01 5.23 -15.34
CA THR A 139 -19.07 5.57 -16.30
C THR A 139 -18.81 6.89 -17.01
N GLY A 140 -18.61 6.83 -18.32
CA GLY A 140 -18.41 7.99 -19.19
C GLY A 140 -17.01 8.64 -19.06
N GLU A 141 -16.08 8.02 -18.37
CA GLU A 141 -14.71 8.54 -18.21
C GLU A 141 -13.88 8.39 -19.50
N THR A 142 -12.97 9.33 -19.71
CA THR A 142 -12.05 9.40 -20.85
C THR A 142 -10.59 9.43 -20.43
N THR A 143 -10.34 9.47 -19.13
CA THR A 143 -9.02 9.56 -18.50
C THR A 143 -8.88 8.55 -17.39
N ASP A 144 -7.66 8.26 -16.99
CA ASP A 144 -7.37 7.39 -15.86
C ASP A 144 -8.10 7.84 -14.58
N ILE A 145 -8.55 6.87 -13.80
CA ILE A 145 -9.10 7.08 -12.47
C ILE A 145 -8.10 6.55 -11.44
N GLU A 146 -7.80 7.36 -10.44
CA GLU A 146 -7.04 6.95 -9.28
C GLU A 146 -7.89 7.14 -8.02
N LYS A 147 -8.01 6.08 -7.22
CA LYS A 147 -8.76 6.12 -5.98
C LYS A 147 -8.02 5.44 -4.85
N LYS A 148 -8.01 6.11 -3.70
CA LYS A 148 -7.48 5.57 -2.45
C LYS A 148 -8.56 4.79 -1.72
N VAL A 149 -8.27 3.53 -1.36
CA VAL A 149 -9.18 2.63 -0.65
C VAL A 149 -8.52 2.11 0.61
N SER A 150 -9.29 2.01 1.71
CA SER A 150 -8.82 1.40 2.94
C SER A 150 -9.03 -0.12 2.88
N LEU A 151 -7.95 -0.88 3.04
CA LEU A 151 -8.01 -2.34 3.08
C LEU A 151 -8.81 -2.86 4.29
N LYS A 152 -8.89 -2.11 5.39
CA LYS A 152 -9.67 -2.52 6.56
C LYS A 152 -11.13 -2.83 6.24
N ASP A 153 -11.68 -2.13 5.26
CA ASP A 153 -13.10 -2.24 4.91
C ASP A 153 -13.39 -3.47 4.03
N VAL A 154 -12.34 -4.09 3.47
CA VAL A 154 -12.44 -5.22 2.54
C VAL A 154 -11.77 -6.51 3.02
N LEU A 155 -11.09 -6.46 4.19
CA LEU A 155 -10.50 -7.66 4.77
C LEU A 155 -11.57 -8.70 5.13
N PRO A 156 -11.34 -10.00 4.87
CA PRO A 156 -12.19 -11.07 5.35
C PRO A 156 -12.26 -11.12 6.89
N GLU A 157 -13.31 -11.74 7.42
CA GLU A 157 -13.37 -12.04 8.86
C GLU A 157 -12.15 -12.84 9.32
N ASP A 158 -11.71 -12.61 10.54
CA ASP A 158 -10.54 -13.28 11.14
C ASP A 158 -9.22 -13.08 10.37
N VAL A 159 -9.13 -11.99 9.61
CA VAL A 159 -7.91 -11.50 8.94
C VAL A 159 -7.66 -10.06 9.34
N LYS A 160 -6.40 -9.71 9.54
CA LYS A 160 -5.95 -8.32 9.76
C LYS A 160 -4.63 -8.05 9.02
N LEU A 161 -4.34 -6.80 8.76
CA LEU A 161 -3.01 -6.40 8.28
C LEU A 161 -1.97 -6.61 9.38
N THR A 162 -0.76 -7.02 9.00
CA THR A 162 0.35 -7.11 9.96
C THR A 162 0.82 -5.73 10.38
N SER A 163 1.45 -5.65 11.55
CA SER A 163 2.05 -4.41 12.06
C SER A 163 3.05 -3.84 11.04
N GLY A 164 2.90 -2.56 10.72
CA GLY A 164 3.75 -1.88 9.73
C GLY A 164 3.29 -1.99 8.28
N THR A 165 2.23 -2.74 7.98
CA THR A 165 1.61 -2.76 6.65
C THR A 165 0.67 -1.56 6.50
N SER A 166 0.76 -0.85 5.37
CA SER A 166 -0.15 0.27 5.05
C SER A 166 -1.59 -0.22 4.95
N GLU A 167 -2.51 0.53 5.54
CA GLU A 167 -3.95 0.29 5.42
C GLU A 167 -4.52 0.80 4.11
N ASP A 168 -3.81 1.74 3.49
CA ASP A 168 -4.25 2.44 2.29
C ASP A 168 -3.63 1.82 1.04
N VAL A 169 -4.47 1.63 0.04
CA VAL A 169 -4.10 1.17 -1.31
C VAL A 169 -4.63 2.16 -2.33
N TRP A 170 -3.80 2.52 -3.27
CA TRP A 170 -4.21 3.26 -4.46
C TRP A 170 -4.63 2.27 -5.54
N VAL A 171 -5.83 2.43 -6.07
CA VAL A 171 -6.32 1.71 -7.25
C VAL A 171 -6.29 2.67 -8.42
N LYS A 172 -5.62 2.25 -9.49
CA LYS A 172 -5.59 2.98 -10.77
C LYS A 172 -6.28 2.14 -11.83
N VAL A 173 -7.30 2.73 -12.47
CA VAL A 173 -7.91 2.21 -13.69
C VAL A 173 -7.42 3.05 -14.86
N SER A 174 -6.65 2.43 -15.76
CA SER A 174 -6.15 3.10 -16.94
C SER A 174 -7.16 3.04 -18.07
N ILE A 175 -7.53 4.21 -18.61
CA ILE A 175 -8.53 4.36 -19.66
C ILE A 175 -7.89 5.02 -20.87
N LEU A 176 -7.93 4.33 -22.00
CA LEU A 176 -7.28 4.78 -23.26
C LEU A 176 -8.30 4.83 -24.40
N PRO A 177 -8.04 5.67 -25.42
CA PRO A 177 -8.78 5.58 -26.68
C PRO A 177 -8.67 4.19 -27.29
N ILE A 178 -9.72 3.71 -27.93
CA ILE A 178 -9.68 2.44 -28.69
C ILE A 178 -8.61 2.55 -29.79
N GLY A 179 -7.80 1.47 -29.95
CA GLY A 179 -6.64 1.47 -30.86
C GLY A 179 -5.37 2.04 -30.27
N SER A 180 -5.32 2.16 -28.95
CA SER A 180 -4.13 2.56 -28.18
C SER A 180 -3.74 1.49 -27.18
N HIS A 181 -2.47 1.51 -26.75
CA HIS A 181 -1.95 0.61 -25.72
C HIS A 181 -0.80 1.27 -24.96
N SER A 182 -0.62 0.87 -23.68
CA SER A 182 0.50 1.28 -22.83
C SER A 182 1.65 0.30 -22.94
N TYR A 183 2.85 0.82 -23.16
CA TYR A 183 4.08 0.04 -23.20
C TYR A 183 5.08 0.52 -22.15
N GLY A 184 5.80 -0.40 -21.55
CA GLY A 184 6.87 -0.09 -20.59
C GLY A 184 8.23 -0.02 -21.30
N LEU A 185 8.67 1.18 -21.67
CA LEU A 185 9.99 1.39 -22.26
C LEU A 185 11.07 1.19 -21.18
N PRO A 186 12.02 0.25 -21.35
CA PRO A 186 13.10 0.06 -20.38
C PRO A 186 13.93 1.34 -20.21
N SER A 187 14.14 1.76 -18.95
CA SER A 187 14.87 3.00 -18.67
C SER A 187 16.33 2.97 -19.16
N ASN A 188 16.93 1.79 -19.26
CA ASN A 188 18.28 1.58 -19.80
C ASN A 188 18.37 1.77 -21.34
N GLN A 189 17.24 1.86 -22.05
CA GLN A 189 17.18 2.19 -23.49
C GLN A 189 17.06 3.70 -23.73
N VAL A 190 16.88 4.50 -22.68
CA VAL A 190 16.81 5.96 -22.79
C VAL A 190 18.22 6.54 -22.86
N THR A 191 18.51 7.26 -23.94
CA THR A 191 19.77 7.97 -24.10
C THR A 191 19.80 9.18 -23.18
N VAL A 192 20.90 9.35 -22.47
CA VAL A 192 21.15 10.53 -21.64
C VAL A 192 22.03 11.50 -22.39
N ASP A 193 21.50 12.68 -22.69
CA ASP A 193 22.20 13.73 -23.43
C ASP A 193 22.67 14.83 -22.45
N ASN A 194 23.85 15.39 -22.72
CA ASN A 194 24.43 16.59 -22.05
C ASN A 194 24.64 16.49 -20.53
N LEU A 195 24.72 15.28 -19.95
CA LEU A 195 25.07 15.09 -18.55
C LEU A 195 26.59 15.41 -18.37
N ALA A 196 26.95 16.15 -17.31
CA ALA A 196 28.34 16.44 -16.98
C ALA A 196 29.12 15.18 -16.60
N ASP A 197 30.40 15.08 -17.01
CA ASP A 197 31.27 13.88 -16.86
C ASP A 197 31.44 13.39 -15.41
N ASN A 198 31.26 14.28 -14.43
CA ASN A 198 31.38 13.98 -13.01
C ASN A 198 30.06 13.57 -12.34
N LEU A 199 29.00 13.46 -13.11
CA LEU A 199 27.67 13.13 -12.63
C LEU A 199 27.20 11.75 -13.13
N LEU A 200 26.35 11.13 -12.33
CA LEU A 200 25.64 9.88 -12.64
C LEU A 200 24.16 10.12 -12.55
N VAL A 201 23.39 9.57 -13.49
CA VAL A 201 21.91 9.57 -13.44
C VAL A 201 21.38 8.19 -13.15
N THR A 202 20.35 8.13 -12.31
CA THR A 202 19.57 6.93 -12.03
C THR A 202 18.12 7.24 -12.27
N PHE A 203 17.42 6.39 -13.03
CA PHE A 203 15.99 6.49 -13.22
C PHE A 203 15.24 5.94 -12.01
N GLY A 204 14.15 6.58 -11.61
CA GLY A 204 13.34 6.16 -10.46
C GLY A 204 12.58 4.85 -10.68
N THR A 205 12.43 4.42 -11.95
CA THR A 205 11.75 3.18 -12.34
C THR A 205 12.54 2.44 -13.41
N ASP A 206 12.42 1.11 -13.42
CA ASP A 206 13.05 0.26 -14.45
C ASP A 206 12.38 0.43 -15.83
N LYS A 207 11.14 0.89 -15.87
CA LYS A 207 10.35 1.11 -17.08
C LYS A 207 9.64 2.45 -17.03
N ILE A 208 9.65 3.16 -18.14
CA ILE A 208 8.93 4.42 -18.36
C ILE A 208 7.69 4.09 -19.18
N GLU A 209 6.50 4.41 -18.67
CA GLU A 209 5.24 4.18 -19.39
C GLU A 209 5.15 5.13 -20.57
N ILE A 210 4.88 4.58 -21.77
CA ILE A 210 4.55 5.32 -22.98
C ILE A 210 3.20 4.82 -23.49
N ARG A 211 2.32 5.75 -23.88
CA ARG A 211 1.00 5.43 -24.42
C ARG A 211 0.98 5.71 -25.90
N VAL A 212 0.74 4.67 -26.66
CA VAL A 212 0.89 4.69 -28.12
C VAL A 212 -0.44 4.38 -28.79
N LYS A 213 -0.77 5.14 -29.81
CA LYS A 213 -1.92 4.92 -30.68
C LYS A 213 -1.43 4.60 -32.10
N ALA A 214 -2.06 3.60 -32.72
CA ALA A 214 -1.84 3.32 -34.14
C ALA A 214 -2.58 4.35 -35.02
N THR A 215 -1.87 5.00 -35.94
CA THR A 215 -2.43 5.93 -36.92
C THR A 215 -2.54 5.33 -38.30
N ALA A 216 -1.72 4.28 -38.57
CA ALA A 216 -1.78 3.49 -39.78
C ALA A 216 -1.30 2.07 -39.45
N GLY A 217 -2.14 1.08 -39.65
CA GLY A 217 -1.85 -0.31 -39.31
C GLY A 217 -2.49 -0.72 -37.98
N GLU A 218 -2.06 -1.83 -37.40
CA GLU A 218 -2.52 -2.37 -36.16
C GLU A 218 -1.45 -2.22 -35.07
N LEU A 219 -1.85 -2.17 -33.82
CA LEU A 219 -0.92 -2.09 -32.67
C LEU A 219 0.01 -3.31 -32.59
N ASP A 220 -0.42 -4.46 -33.12
CA ASP A 220 0.38 -5.68 -33.19
C ASP A 220 1.68 -5.53 -33.99
N ASP A 221 1.74 -4.53 -34.89
CA ASP A 221 2.94 -4.18 -35.67
C ASP A 221 3.92 -3.28 -34.89
N PHE A 222 3.53 -2.83 -33.68
CA PHE A 222 4.38 -1.96 -32.88
C PHE A 222 5.55 -2.74 -32.27
N ASN A 223 6.78 -2.26 -32.58
CA ASN A 223 7.99 -2.83 -32.02
C ASN A 223 8.69 -1.82 -31.09
N LEU A 224 8.72 -2.14 -29.79
CA LEU A 224 9.34 -1.30 -28.77
C LEU A 224 10.85 -1.08 -29.00
N ASP A 225 11.55 -2.04 -29.61
CA ASP A 225 12.98 -1.94 -29.93
C ASP A 225 13.30 -0.87 -31.01
N GLU A 226 12.30 -0.43 -31.75
CA GLU A 226 12.45 0.64 -32.74
C GLU A 226 12.22 2.04 -32.14
N VAL A 227 11.74 2.11 -30.90
CA VAL A 227 11.51 3.36 -30.17
C VAL A 227 12.86 3.99 -29.81
N LYS A 228 13.02 5.27 -30.08
CA LYS A 228 14.18 6.05 -29.64
C LYS A 228 13.72 7.04 -28.59
N ALA A 229 14.34 6.98 -27.43
CA ALA A 229 14.04 7.89 -26.33
C ALA A 229 15.31 8.55 -25.81
N SER A 230 15.22 9.83 -25.45
CA SER A 230 16.31 10.56 -24.82
C SER A 230 15.82 11.57 -23.80
N VAL A 231 16.68 11.87 -22.82
CA VAL A 231 16.52 12.94 -21.85
C VAL A 231 17.70 13.91 -22.00
N ASP A 232 17.43 15.21 -21.95
CA ASP A 232 18.47 16.24 -21.97
C ASP A 232 18.71 16.74 -20.54
N LEU A 233 19.89 16.49 -20.00
CA LEU A 233 20.30 16.85 -18.64
C LEU A 233 21.30 18.01 -18.62
N LYS A 234 21.25 18.88 -19.64
CA LYS A 234 22.12 20.03 -19.75
C LYS A 234 21.99 20.96 -18.53
N ASP A 235 23.12 21.35 -17.99
CA ASP A 235 23.24 22.29 -16.86
C ASP A 235 22.47 21.84 -15.57
N MET A 236 22.21 20.52 -15.45
CA MET A 236 21.56 19.96 -14.27
C MET A 236 22.59 19.69 -13.16
N GLU A 237 22.19 19.93 -11.91
CA GLU A 237 22.98 19.69 -10.71
C GLU A 237 22.52 18.40 -9.99
N VAL A 238 23.22 18.03 -8.92
CA VAL A 238 22.83 16.91 -8.04
C VAL A 238 21.43 17.15 -7.44
N GLY A 239 20.55 16.17 -7.56
CA GLY A 239 19.15 16.27 -7.10
C GLY A 239 18.23 15.26 -7.73
N SER A 240 16.95 15.32 -7.34
CA SER A 240 15.86 14.52 -7.96
C SER A 240 14.94 15.41 -8.77
N TYR A 241 14.64 14.98 -9.98
CA TYR A 241 13.92 15.79 -10.97
C TYR A 241 12.90 14.95 -11.74
N GLN A 242 11.86 15.61 -12.22
CA GLN A 242 10.98 15.09 -13.27
C GLN A 242 11.37 15.70 -14.60
N ILE A 243 11.87 14.88 -15.51
CA ILE A 243 12.44 15.33 -16.81
C ILE A 243 11.58 14.86 -17.97
N PRO A 244 11.22 15.75 -18.91
CA PRO A 244 10.57 15.34 -20.15
C PRO A 244 11.45 14.37 -20.94
N VAL A 245 10.85 13.27 -21.41
CA VAL A 245 11.50 12.30 -22.27
C VAL A 245 11.11 12.58 -23.72
N THR A 246 12.08 12.85 -24.56
CA THR A 246 11.84 12.95 -26.00
C THR A 246 11.73 11.55 -26.58
N VAL A 247 10.53 11.15 -27.01
CA VAL A 247 10.27 9.84 -27.61
C VAL A 247 10.01 9.99 -29.09
N LYS A 248 10.68 9.18 -29.90
CA LYS A 248 10.47 9.08 -31.36
C LYS A 248 9.97 7.68 -31.67
N LEU A 249 8.73 7.61 -32.15
CA LEU A 249 8.06 6.37 -32.52
C LEU A 249 8.32 6.00 -33.98
N PRO A 250 8.17 4.71 -34.32
CA PRO A 250 8.14 4.26 -35.72
C PRO A 250 6.97 4.92 -36.50
N LYS A 251 7.08 4.89 -37.83
CA LYS A 251 6.04 5.46 -38.68
C LYS A 251 4.72 4.67 -38.55
N GLY A 252 3.62 5.39 -38.40
CA GLY A 252 2.28 4.80 -38.23
C GLY A 252 1.81 4.77 -36.77
N PHE A 253 2.63 5.32 -35.87
CA PHE A 253 2.31 5.42 -34.46
C PHE A 253 2.50 6.84 -33.94
N GLU A 254 1.71 7.22 -32.91
CA GLU A 254 1.83 8.50 -32.22
C GLU A 254 1.72 8.32 -30.72
N LEU A 255 2.36 9.21 -29.96
CA LEU A 255 2.19 9.29 -28.52
C LEU A 255 0.84 9.95 -28.20
N LEU A 256 0.16 9.44 -27.19
CA LEU A 256 -1.05 10.06 -26.65
C LEU A 256 -0.74 11.19 -25.68
N ASP A 257 0.33 11.04 -24.90
CA ASP A 257 0.68 11.94 -23.81
C ASP A 257 2.17 12.31 -23.86
N ASP A 258 2.52 13.43 -23.23
CA ASP A 258 3.90 13.79 -22.96
C ASP A 258 4.50 12.79 -21.95
N VAL A 259 5.71 12.33 -22.24
CA VAL A 259 6.41 11.34 -21.40
C VAL A 259 7.35 12.05 -20.45
N VAL A 260 7.30 11.72 -19.16
CA VAL A 260 8.17 12.26 -18.12
C VAL A 260 8.85 11.11 -17.38
N ALA A 261 10.10 11.29 -16.97
CA ALA A 261 10.82 10.35 -16.14
C ALA A 261 11.29 11.00 -14.84
N ASP A 262 11.14 10.27 -13.73
CA ASP A 262 11.77 10.62 -12.47
C ASP A 262 13.23 10.19 -12.53
N VAL A 263 14.14 11.13 -12.31
CA VAL A 263 15.58 10.87 -12.32
C VAL A 263 16.24 11.43 -11.09
N THR A 264 17.25 10.73 -10.60
CA THR A 264 18.14 11.21 -9.55
C THR A 264 19.56 11.36 -10.10
N ILE A 265 20.08 12.56 -9.98
CA ILE A 265 21.46 12.91 -10.40
C ILE A 265 22.33 12.92 -9.15
N SER A 266 23.47 12.23 -9.17
CA SER A 266 24.44 12.13 -8.08
C SER A 266 25.86 12.33 -8.60
N GLU A 267 26.80 12.64 -7.71
CA GLU A 267 28.22 12.69 -8.06
C GLU A 267 28.78 11.28 -8.25
N VAL A 268 29.69 11.12 -9.21
CA VAL A 268 30.46 9.88 -9.38
C VAL A 268 31.37 9.71 -8.18
N SER A 269 31.10 8.69 -7.34
CA SER A 269 31.98 8.36 -6.20
C SER A 269 33.33 7.87 -6.71
N ASN A 270 34.36 8.67 -6.56
CA ASN A 270 35.78 8.24 -6.76
C ASN A 270 36.20 7.30 -5.60
N SER A 271 35.72 6.06 -5.60
CA SER A 271 36.19 5.03 -4.66
C SER A 271 37.03 3.97 -5.37
N ASP A 272 38.11 4.35 -6.09
CA ASP A 272 39.13 3.40 -6.48
C ASP A 272 40.44 4.15 -6.82
N THR A 273 41.06 4.78 -5.80
CA THR A 273 42.48 5.10 -5.84
C THR A 273 43.07 5.08 -4.41
N ASN A 274 43.30 3.86 -3.91
CA ASN A 274 44.34 3.62 -2.88
C ASN A 274 44.56 2.12 -2.71
N ASN A 275 45.34 1.53 -3.59
CA ASN A 275 46.13 0.35 -3.31
C ASN A 275 47.42 0.46 -4.15
N GLU A 276 48.40 1.12 -3.59
CA GLU A 276 49.83 0.85 -3.79
C GLU A 276 50.44 0.44 -2.47
#